data_717dee7e7683f4207a1d75e1d4a4dc11
#
_entry.id   717dee7e7683f4207a1d75e1d4a4dc11
#
_cell.length_a   1.000
_cell.length_b   1.000
_cell.length_c   1.000
_cell.angle_alpha   90.00
_cell.angle_beta   90.00
_cell.angle_gamma   90.00
#
_symmetry.space_group_name_H-M   'P 1'
#
loop_
_entity.id
_entity.type
_entity.pdbx_description
1 polymer ?
#
loop_
_entity_poly.entity_id
_entity_poly.type
_entity_poly.pdbx_seq_one_letter_code
_entity_poly.pdbx_strand_id
1 'polypeptide(L)'
;MEKIEKVVENAEKVIEIKGLKKLYSNGRGIENVTFDINRGDVVGLLGPNGSGKTTTMKVVCGMCVADSGEVKIHGKAIDENHEEAMENVGALIEMPALYEYMTAYQNLKMMSRFYKNVDDVRIDYIMKLLNIERYRNDKVGRFSLGMKQRLGLAMALISEPEIVVLDEPANGLDIEGIIHVREIITQMAKKGVTFLVSSHIASELEKTCNKVAVIHEGEMLSFDTMEEALKFSPTLEDYFLNIVKEKRGSLVI
;
A
#
# COMPACT_ATOMS: atom_id res chain seq x y z
N MET A 1 26.89 20.37 12.65
CA MET A 1 26.68 19.39 11.54
C MET A 1 26.65 17.96 12.04
N GLU A 2 27.45 17.55 13.03
CA GLU A 2 27.45 16.15 13.58
C GLU A 2 26.18 15.68 14.31
N LYS A 3 25.26 16.58 14.69
CA LYS A 3 24.01 16.19 15.38
C LYS A 3 22.85 15.84 14.44
N ILE A 4 22.94 16.18 13.15
CA ILE A 4 21.88 15.92 12.15
C ILE A 4 22.10 14.53 11.53
N GLU A 5 23.34 14.10 11.31
CA GLU A 5 23.64 12.76 10.78
C GLU A 5 23.27 11.59 11.71
N LYS A 6 23.25 11.81 13.06
CA LYS A 6 22.89 10.76 14.03
C LYS A 6 21.40 10.49 14.19
N VAL A 7 20.52 11.33 13.63
CA VAL A 7 19.05 11.15 13.74
C VAL A 7 18.53 10.23 12.61
N VAL A 8 19.25 10.08 11.51
CA VAL A 8 18.86 9.26 10.36
C VAL A 8 19.22 7.76 10.57
N GLU A 9 20.13 7.46 11.47
CA GLU A 9 20.70 6.10 11.65
C GLU A 9 19.86 5.14 12.52
N ASN A 10 18.70 5.55 13.06
CA ASN A 10 17.91 4.74 14.00
C ASN A 10 16.39 4.75 13.70
N ALA A 11 16.00 4.91 12.45
CA ALA A 11 14.59 4.75 12.07
C ALA A 11 14.20 3.27 12.16
N GLU A 12 13.19 2.94 12.98
CA GLU A 12 12.70 1.58 13.18
C GLU A 12 12.18 1.00 11.86
N LYS A 13 12.86 -0.04 11.35
CA LYS A 13 12.39 -0.80 10.18
C LYS A 13 11.17 -1.63 10.57
N VAL A 14 10.07 -1.44 9.87
CA VAL A 14 8.82 -2.16 10.11
C VAL A 14 8.49 -3.16 9.01
N ILE A 15 9.00 -2.95 7.79
CA ILE A 15 8.95 -3.93 6.70
C ILE A 15 10.36 -4.06 6.12
N GLU A 16 10.87 -5.28 6.02
CA GLU A 16 12.12 -5.60 5.35
C GLU A 16 11.85 -6.59 4.23
N ILE A 17 12.28 -6.28 3.02
CA ILE A 17 12.13 -7.12 1.82
C ILE A 17 13.53 -7.37 1.25
N LYS A 18 13.95 -8.64 1.13
CA LYS A 18 15.29 -9.01 0.68
C LYS A 18 15.25 -10.06 -0.41
N GLY A 19 15.74 -9.72 -1.61
CA GLY A 19 15.88 -10.62 -2.74
C GLY A 19 14.59 -11.33 -3.14
N LEU A 20 13.44 -10.64 -3.01
CA LEU A 20 12.14 -11.25 -3.18
C LEU A 20 11.92 -11.65 -4.63
N LYS A 21 11.58 -12.92 -4.83
CA LYS A 21 11.23 -13.50 -6.14
C LYS A 21 9.91 -14.25 -6.04
N LYS A 22 9.04 -14.04 -7.02
CA LYS A 22 7.80 -14.78 -7.22
C LYS A 22 7.47 -14.82 -8.70
N LEU A 23 7.52 -16.00 -9.31
CA LEU A 23 7.14 -16.22 -10.70
C LEU A 23 5.90 -17.12 -10.78
N TYR A 24 4.96 -16.72 -11.61
CA TYR A 24 3.79 -17.53 -11.95
C TYR A 24 4.08 -18.44 -13.16
N SER A 25 3.24 -19.44 -13.36
CA SER A 25 3.38 -20.43 -14.47
C SER A 25 3.46 -19.81 -15.87
N ASN A 26 2.94 -18.58 -16.03
CA ASN A 26 3.01 -17.82 -17.28
C ASN A 26 4.31 -16.99 -17.43
N GLY A 27 5.29 -17.17 -16.53
CA GLY A 27 6.56 -16.47 -16.52
C GLY A 27 6.50 -15.02 -16.01
N ARG A 28 5.33 -14.52 -15.60
CA ARG A 28 5.17 -13.19 -15.01
C ARG A 28 5.40 -13.24 -13.50
N GLY A 29 5.77 -12.11 -12.92
CA GLY A 29 5.98 -12.02 -11.47
C GLY A 29 6.98 -10.93 -11.11
N ILE A 30 7.77 -11.19 -10.09
CA ILE A 30 8.83 -10.30 -9.60
C ILE A 30 10.12 -11.08 -9.41
N GLU A 31 11.25 -10.37 -9.57
CA GLU A 31 12.57 -10.94 -9.41
C GLU A 31 13.49 -9.93 -8.69
N ASN A 32 14.14 -10.38 -7.60
CA ASN A 32 15.11 -9.61 -6.84
C ASN A 32 14.63 -8.25 -6.30
N VAL A 33 13.40 -8.17 -5.77
CA VAL A 33 12.90 -6.96 -5.11
C VAL A 33 13.49 -6.85 -3.71
N THR A 34 14.16 -5.71 -3.41
CA THR A 34 14.85 -5.48 -2.13
C THR A 34 14.71 -4.03 -1.69
N PHE A 35 14.02 -3.77 -0.58
CA PHE A 35 13.95 -2.46 0.08
C PHE A 35 13.40 -2.59 1.51
N ASP A 36 13.66 -1.57 2.33
CA ASP A 36 13.20 -1.50 3.70
C ASP A 36 12.27 -0.29 3.89
N ILE A 37 11.23 -0.45 4.72
CA ILE A 37 10.29 0.60 5.07
C ILE A 37 10.40 0.88 6.57
N ASN A 38 10.59 2.14 6.92
CA ASN A 38 10.65 2.57 8.30
C ASN A 38 9.27 2.99 8.81
N ARG A 39 9.09 2.99 10.14
CA ARG A 39 7.86 3.46 10.80
C ARG A 39 7.51 4.88 10.34
N GLY A 40 6.26 5.08 9.93
CA GLY A 40 5.72 6.36 9.47
C GLY A 40 6.07 6.73 8.03
N ASP A 41 6.83 5.88 7.29
CA ASP A 41 7.03 6.07 5.86
C ASP A 41 5.72 5.85 5.07
N VAL A 42 5.58 6.59 4.00
CA VAL A 42 4.60 6.35 2.94
C VAL A 42 5.38 6.01 1.68
N VAL A 43 5.51 4.72 1.40
CA VAL A 43 6.28 4.22 0.25
C VAL A 43 5.35 3.96 -0.93
N GLY A 44 5.65 4.58 -2.07
CA GLY A 44 4.95 4.36 -3.33
C GLY A 44 5.62 3.29 -4.18
N LEU A 45 4.88 2.27 -4.63
CA LEU A 45 5.32 1.37 -5.71
C LEU A 45 4.86 1.94 -7.04
N LEU A 46 5.78 2.46 -7.84
CA LEU A 46 5.53 3.06 -9.15
C LEU A 46 5.88 2.06 -10.26
N GLY A 47 5.01 1.94 -11.24
CA GLY A 47 5.25 1.14 -12.44
C GLY A 47 3.99 0.89 -13.26
N PRO A 48 4.12 0.49 -14.52
CA PRO A 48 2.97 0.20 -15.38
C PRO A 48 2.17 -1.03 -14.90
N ASN A 49 0.99 -1.23 -15.47
CA ASN A 49 0.21 -2.43 -15.19
C ASN A 49 0.99 -3.69 -15.57
N GLY A 50 0.98 -4.69 -14.70
CA GLY A 50 1.74 -5.93 -14.89
C GLY A 50 3.22 -5.86 -14.53
N SER A 51 3.73 -4.73 -14.00
CA SER A 51 5.15 -4.60 -13.61
C SER A 51 5.55 -5.42 -12.38
N GLY A 52 4.59 -5.92 -11.58
CA GLY A 52 4.87 -6.71 -10.37
C GLY A 52 4.45 -6.07 -9.05
N LYS A 53 3.89 -4.83 -9.04
CA LYS A 53 3.45 -4.12 -7.82
C LYS A 53 2.52 -4.97 -6.95
N THR A 54 1.40 -5.42 -7.52
CA THR A 54 0.41 -6.27 -6.82
C THR A 54 1.03 -7.58 -6.33
N THR A 55 1.93 -8.20 -7.12
CA THR A 55 2.64 -9.42 -6.70
C THR A 55 3.51 -9.16 -5.47
N THR A 56 4.29 -8.07 -5.47
CA THR A 56 5.09 -7.64 -4.32
C THR A 56 4.21 -7.46 -3.08
N MET A 57 3.10 -6.74 -3.21
CA MET A 57 2.17 -6.51 -2.10
C MET A 57 1.51 -7.80 -1.60
N LYS A 58 1.12 -8.71 -2.50
CA LYS A 58 0.56 -10.02 -2.13
C LYS A 58 1.54 -10.86 -1.31
N VAL A 59 2.83 -10.84 -1.66
CA VAL A 59 3.85 -11.53 -0.86
C VAL A 59 4.05 -10.84 0.48
N VAL A 60 4.15 -9.51 0.52
CA VAL A 60 4.27 -8.73 1.79
C VAL A 60 3.09 -8.99 2.73
N CYS A 61 1.88 -9.19 2.21
CA CYS A 61 0.70 -9.52 3.01
C CYS A 61 0.53 -11.03 3.26
N GLY A 62 1.49 -11.88 2.88
CA GLY A 62 1.40 -13.32 3.02
C GLY A 62 0.27 -13.98 2.22
N MET A 63 -0.29 -13.29 1.22
CA MET A 63 -1.36 -13.81 0.35
C MET A 63 -0.82 -14.77 -0.72
N CYS A 64 0.47 -14.76 -0.97
CA CYS A 64 1.16 -15.77 -1.78
C CYS A 64 2.57 -15.99 -1.26
N VAL A 65 3.04 -17.23 -1.41
CA VAL A 65 4.38 -17.63 -0.98
C VAL A 65 5.40 -17.22 -2.03
N ALA A 66 6.52 -16.63 -1.59
CA ALA A 66 7.66 -16.32 -2.44
C ALA A 66 8.35 -17.61 -2.94
N ASP A 67 8.96 -17.55 -4.11
CA ASP A 67 9.79 -18.66 -4.62
C ASP A 67 11.20 -18.59 -4.01
N SER A 68 11.66 -17.38 -3.64
CA SER A 68 12.88 -17.12 -2.86
C SER A 68 12.87 -15.68 -2.31
N GLY A 69 13.81 -15.40 -1.42
CA GLY A 69 13.90 -14.12 -0.70
C GLY A 69 13.19 -14.18 0.65
N GLU A 70 13.17 -13.06 1.35
CA GLU A 70 12.61 -12.95 2.69
C GLU A 70 11.80 -11.67 2.84
N VAL A 71 10.68 -11.77 3.55
CA VAL A 71 9.91 -10.59 4.03
C VAL A 71 9.80 -10.69 5.54
N LYS A 72 10.18 -9.61 6.24
CA LYS A 72 9.97 -9.46 7.68
C LYS A 72 9.05 -8.27 7.95
N ILE A 73 8.14 -8.45 8.90
CA ILE A 73 7.32 -7.39 9.47
C ILE A 73 7.60 -7.32 10.95
N HIS A 74 8.02 -6.14 11.44
CA HIS A 74 8.51 -5.95 12.81
C HIS A 74 9.58 -7.00 13.21
N GLY A 75 10.51 -7.30 12.27
CA GLY A 75 11.57 -8.28 12.47
C GLY A 75 11.14 -9.75 12.41
N LYS A 76 9.85 -10.06 12.25
CA LYS A 76 9.29 -11.41 12.16
C LYS A 76 9.17 -11.85 10.71
N ALA A 77 9.78 -12.97 10.33
CA ALA A 77 9.64 -13.55 8.99
C ALA A 77 8.21 -14.03 8.78
N ILE A 78 7.57 -13.58 7.69
CA ILE A 78 6.15 -13.89 7.42
C ILE A 78 5.90 -15.38 7.14
N ASP A 79 6.89 -16.09 6.62
CA ASP A 79 6.78 -17.53 6.31
C ASP A 79 6.79 -18.40 7.57
N GLU A 80 7.40 -17.93 8.66
CA GLU A 80 7.54 -18.67 9.92
C GLU A 80 6.54 -18.20 10.99
N ASN A 81 6.18 -16.91 10.99
CA ASN A 81 5.41 -16.26 12.06
C ASN A 81 4.24 -15.44 11.47
N HIS A 82 3.49 -16.03 10.55
CA HIS A 82 2.47 -15.32 9.76
C HIS A 82 1.45 -14.55 10.61
N GLU A 83 0.82 -15.21 11.59
CA GLU A 83 -0.22 -14.59 12.44
C GLU A 83 0.32 -13.38 13.20
N GLU A 84 1.50 -13.51 13.83
CA GLU A 84 2.12 -12.44 14.61
C GLU A 84 2.63 -11.29 13.71
N ALA A 85 3.14 -11.61 12.52
CA ALA A 85 3.60 -10.60 11.56
C ALA A 85 2.43 -9.78 11.01
N MET A 86 1.27 -10.43 10.77
CA MET A 86 0.10 -9.78 10.17
C MET A 86 -0.84 -9.14 11.21
N GLU A 87 -0.63 -9.30 12.52
CA GLU A 87 -1.54 -8.84 13.58
C GLU A 87 -1.93 -7.35 13.45
N ASN A 88 -0.95 -6.50 13.08
CA ASN A 88 -1.13 -5.04 12.98
C ASN A 88 -1.05 -4.55 11.52
N VAL A 89 -1.35 -5.41 10.55
CA VAL A 89 -1.35 -5.08 9.13
C VAL A 89 -2.77 -4.99 8.60
N GLY A 90 -3.13 -3.84 8.04
CA GLY A 90 -4.34 -3.67 7.25
C GLY A 90 -4.02 -3.69 5.76
N ALA A 91 -4.81 -4.37 4.94
CA ALA A 91 -4.55 -4.47 3.52
C ALA A 91 -5.80 -4.30 2.66
N LEU A 92 -5.63 -3.63 1.53
CA LEU A 92 -6.58 -3.60 0.42
C LEU A 92 -5.81 -3.91 -0.87
N ILE A 93 -5.92 -5.15 -1.33
CA ILE A 93 -5.21 -5.66 -2.51
C ILE A 93 -6.24 -5.96 -3.61
N GLU A 94 -6.03 -5.38 -4.80
CA GLU A 94 -6.96 -5.48 -5.93
C GLU A 94 -8.36 -4.94 -5.57
N MET A 95 -9.42 -5.70 -5.82
CA MET A 95 -10.79 -5.32 -5.52
C MET A 95 -11.18 -5.75 -4.10
N PRO A 96 -11.88 -4.89 -3.33
CA PRO A 96 -12.32 -5.27 -2.00
C PRO A 96 -13.30 -6.45 -2.05
N ALA A 97 -13.01 -7.49 -1.27
CA ALA A 97 -13.89 -8.66 -1.13
C ALA A 97 -15.07 -8.32 -0.21
N LEU A 98 -16.18 -7.89 -0.82
CA LEU A 98 -17.38 -7.42 -0.12
C LEU A 98 -18.54 -8.40 -0.30
N TYR A 99 -19.33 -8.57 0.76
CA TYR A 99 -20.60 -9.31 0.70
C TYR A 99 -21.70 -8.39 0.16
N GLU A 100 -21.99 -8.48 -1.12
CA GLU A 100 -22.89 -7.55 -1.83
C GLU A 100 -24.34 -7.60 -1.35
N TYR A 101 -24.77 -8.74 -0.79
CA TYR A 101 -26.12 -8.91 -0.21
C TYR A 101 -26.25 -8.31 1.20
N MET A 102 -25.14 -7.99 1.86
CA MET A 102 -25.08 -7.30 3.15
C MET A 102 -25.05 -5.79 2.97
N THR A 103 -25.39 -5.06 4.05
CA THR A 103 -25.20 -3.60 4.11
C THR A 103 -23.74 -3.23 4.36
N ALA A 104 -23.37 -1.96 4.17
CA ALA A 104 -22.04 -1.49 4.50
C ALA A 104 -21.70 -1.75 5.97
N TYR A 105 -22.62 -1.42 6.88
CA TYR A 105 -22.44 -1.71 8.30
C TYR A 105 -22.24 -3.19 8.58
N GLN A 106 -23.04 -4.07 7.97
CA GLN A 106 -22.93 -5.52 8.18
C GLN A 106 -21.58 -6.07 7.72
N ASN A 107 -21.04 -5.57 6.61
CA ASN A 107 -19.69 -5.91 6.15
C ASN A 107 -18.63 -5.54 7.21
N LEU A 108 -18.66 -4.31 7.71
CA LEU A 108 -17.73 -3.85 8.75
C LEU A 108 -17.94 -4.59 10.07
N LYS A 109 -19.20 -4.84 10.47
CA LYS A 109 -19.53 -5.58 11.69
C LYS A 109 -19.08 -7.04 11.63
N MET A 110 -19.12 -7.66 10.46
CA MET A 110 -18.56 -8.99 10.28
C MET A 110 -17.04 -8.97 10.41
N MET A 111 -16.36 -8.00 9.80
CA MET A 111 -14.91 -7.83 9.91
C MET A 111 -14.47 -7.53 11.34
N SER A 112 -15.25 -6.75 12.10
CA SER A 112 -14.94 -6.41 13.49
C SER A 112 -14.84 -7.62 14.42
N ARG A 113 -15.47 -8.75 14.07
CA ARG A 113 -15.45 -9.97 14.89
C ARG A 113 -14.07 -10.64 14.96
N PHE A 114 -13.17 -10.30 14.04
CA PHE A 114 -11.79 -10.80 14.05
C PHE A 114 -10.88 -9.99 14.98
N TYR A 115 -11.35 -8.84 15.52
CA TYR A 115 -10.56 -7.94 16.32
C TYR A 115 -11.23 -7.68 17.69
N LYS A 116 -10.47 -7.84 18.77
CA LYS A 116 -10.99 -7.70 20.15
C LYS A 116 -11.44 -6.28 20.49
N ASN A 117 -10.83 -5.28 19.89
CA ASN A 117 -10.98 -3.87 20.24
C ASN A 117 -11.83 -3.06 19.24
N VAL A 118 -12.54 -3.73 18.33
CA VAL A 118 -13.38 -3.08 17.32
C VAL A 118 -14.85 -3.20 17.69
N ASP A 119 -15.38 -2.14 18.28
CA ASP A 119 -16.79 -2.00 18.66
C ASP A 119 -17.61 -1.20 17.63
N ASP A 120 -18.88 -0.93 17.95
CA ASP A 120 -19.77 -0.16 17.07
C ASP A 120 -19.34 1.32 16.97
N VAL A 121 -18.70 1.87 18.01
CA VAL A 121 -18.18 3.24 17.98
C VAL A 121 -17.05 3.35 16.97
N ARG A 122 -16.17 2.34 16.91
CA ARG A 122 -15.11 2.28 15.91
C ARG A 122 -15.67 2.11 14.49
N ILE A 123 -16.71 1.29 14.31
CA ILE A 123 -17.38 1.14 13.01
C ILE A 123 -17.95 2.50 12.55
N ASP A 124 -18.64 3.20 13.44
CA ASP A 124 -19.21 4.51 13.12
C ASP A 124 -18.14 5.55 12.78
N TYR A 125 -17.06 5.57 13.54
CA TYR A 125 -15.92 6.43 13.26
C TYR A 125 -15.31 6.18 11.87
N ILE A 126 -15.05 4.90 11.51
CA ILE A 126 -14.41 4.59 10.23
C ILE A 126 -15.36 4.85 9.04
N MET A 127 -16.66 4.61 9.20
CA MET A 127 -17.64 4.95 8.18
C MET A 127 -17.69 6.44 7.92
N LYS A 128 -17.57 7.26 8.96
CA LYS A 128 -17.51 8.71 8.88
C LYS A 128 -16.21 9.18 8.24
N LEU A 129 -15.08 8.58 8.67
CA LEU A 129 -13.75 8.87 8.12
C LEU A 129 -13.70 8.66 6.60
N LEU A 130 -14.38 7.63 6.08
CA LEU A 130 -14.40 7.29 4.65
C LEU A 130 -15.61 7.90 3.91
N ASN A 131 -16.41 8.77 4.55
CA ASN A 131 -17.59 9.42 3.97
C ASN A 131 -18.63 8.42 3.41
N ILE A 132 -18.85 7.28 4.11
CA ILE A 132 -19.84 6.26 3.75
C ILE A 132 -20.94 6.08 4.81
N GLU A 133 -20.99 6.89 5.85
CA GLU A 133 -21.94 6.77 6.95
C GLU A 133 -23.40 6.87 6.49
N ARG A 134 -23.70 7.75 5.54
CA ARG A 134 -25.05 7.92 4.98
C ARG A 134 -25.58 6.67 4.27
N TYR A 135 -24.68 5.78 3.86
CA TYR A 135 -25.01 4.53 3.16
C TYR A 135 -24.94 3.31 4.09
N ARG A 136 -24.90 3.55 5.42
CA ARG A 136 -24.76 2.51 6.45
C ARG A 136 -25.68 1.31 6.24
N ASN A 137 -26.93 1.56 5.90
CA ASN A 137 -27.98 0.54 5.77
C ASN A 137 -28.24 0.12 4.32
N ASP A 138 -27.49 0.64 3.38
CA ASP A 138 -27.64 0.30 1.97
C ASP A 138 -26.86 -0.97 1.65
N LYS A 139 -27.45 -1.85 0.83
CA LYS A 139 -26.80 -3.07 0.34
C LYS A 139 -25.64 -2.71 -0.58
N VAL A 140 -24.49 -3.34 -0.34
CA VAL A 140 -23.24 -3.10 -1.08
C VAL A 140 -23.37 -3.43 -2.58
N GLY A 141 -24.27 -4.34 -2.96
CA GLY A 141 -24.55 -4.61 -4.37
C GLY A 141 -25.10 -3.42 -5.17
N ARG A 142 -25.54 -2.34 -4.49
CA ARG A 142 -25.98 -1.07 -5.13
C ARG A 142 -24.90 -0.01 -5.13
N PHE A 143 -23.73 -0.29 -4.58
CA PHE A 143 -22.65 0.68 -4.47
C PHE A 143 -21.97 0.90 -5.82
N SER A 144 -21.60 2.15 -6.09
CA SER A 144 -20.66 2.46 -7.18
C SER A 144 -19.29 1.87 -6.87
N LEU A 145 -18.42 1.79 -7.87
CA LEU A 145 -17.04 1.32 -7.68
C LEU A 145 -16.33 2.15 -6.60
N GLY A 146 -16.44 3.47 -6.63
CA GLY A 146 -15.83 4.34 -5.62
C GLY A 146 -16.41 4.13 -4.20
N MET A 147 -17.70 3.83 -4.06
CA MET A 147 -18.27 3.47 -2.75
C MET A 147 -17.75 2.12 -2.25
N LYS A 148 -17.60 1.14 -3.13
CA LYS A 148 -16.98 -0.16 -2.79
C LYS A 148 -15.52 0.03 -2.38
N GLN A 149 -14.79 0.88 -3.09
CA GLN A 149 -13.39 1.21 -2.76
C GLN A 149 -13.28 1.85 -1.37
N ARG A 150 -14.12 2.85 -1.06
CA ARG A 150 -14.17 3.47 0.27
C ARG A 150 -14.50 2.46 1.37
N LEU A 151 -15.41 1.53 1.13
CA LEU A 151 -15.74 0.46 2.09
C LEU A 151 -14.57 -0.52 2.26
N GLY A 152 -13.85 -0.86 1.19
CA GLY A 152 -12.62 -1.66 1.25
C GLY A 152 -11.52 -0.98 2.07
N LEU A 153 -11.31 0.32 1.88
CA LEU A 153 -10.41 1.13 2.71
C LEU A 153 -10.85 1.13 4.18
N ALA A 154 -12.17 1.25 4.45
CA ALA A 154 -12.70 1.17 5.80
C ALA A 154 -12.38 -0.19 6.46
N MET A 155 -12.49 -1.28 5.71
CA MET A 155 -12.13 -2.62 6.21
C MET A 155 -10.64 -2.75 6.50
N ALA A 156 -9.77 -2.19 5.65
CA ALA A 156 -8.32 -2.19 5.86
C ALA A 156 -7.89 -1.37 7.09
N LEU A 157 -8.64 -0.32 7.44
CA LEU A 157 -8.31 0.61 8.53
C LEU A 157 -9.06 0.34 9.84
N ILE A 158 -9.99 -0.61 9.88
CA ILE A 158 -10.90 -0.78 11.00
C ILE A 158 -10.20 -1.21 12.29
N SER A 159 -9.15 -2.02 12.18
CA SER A 159 -8.37 -2.57 13.30
C SER A 159 -7.34 -1.60 13.91
N GLU A 160 -7.24 -0.36 13.39
CA GLU A 160 -6.16 0.59 13.75
C GLU A 160 -4.75 0.04 13.48
N PRO A 161 -4.49 -0.42 12.24
CA PRO A 161 -3.22 -1.06 11.93
C PRO A 161 -2.04 -0.09 12.03
N GLU A 162 -0.85 -0.63 12.38
CA GLU A 162 0.41 0.11 12.33
C GLU A 162 0.99 0.18 10.92
N ILE A 163 0.66 -0.80 10.08
CA ILE A 163 1.09 -0.92 8.68
C ILE A 163 -0.15 -1.07 7.80
N VAL A 164 -0.20 -0.31 6.70
CA VAL A 164 -1.30 -0.36 5.73
C VAL A 164 -0.76 -0.58 4.33
N VAL A 165 -1.24 -1.62 3.65
CA VAL A 165 -0.86 -1.95 2.27
C VAL A 165 -2.05 -1.70 1.35
N LEU A 166 -1.89 -0.78 0.39
CA LEU A 166 -2.97 -0.32 -0.48
C LEU A 166 -2.59 -0.47 -1.96
N ASP A 167 -3.23 -1.40 -2.64
CA ASP A 167 -3.04 -1.58 -4.08
C ASP A 167 -4.02 -0.71 -4.86
N GLU A 168 -3.50 0.30 -5.57
CA GLU A 168 -4.26 1.25 -6.39
C GLU A 168 -5.47 1.87 -5.63
N PRO A 169 -5.30 2.48 -4.44
CA PRO A 169 -6.39 2.91 -3.57
C PRO A 169 -7.29 4.00 -4.17
N ALA A 170 -6.82 4.72 -5.17
CA ALA A 170 -7.54 5.79 -5.87
C ALA A 170 -8.48 5.26 -6.97
N ASN A 171 -8.38 3.98 -7.34
CA ASN A 171 -9.16 3.42 -8.44
C ASN A 171 -10.68 3.56 -8.22
N GLY A 172 -11.37 4.11 -9.23
CA GLY A 172 -12.82 4.29 -9.20
C GLY A 172 -13.32 5.44 -8.33
N LEU A 173 -12.43 6.21 -7.71
CA LEU A 173 -12.77 7.42 -6.98
C LEU A 173 -12.85 8.64 -7.92
N ASP A 174 -13.70 9.58 -7.58
CA ASP A 174 -13.70 10.91 -8.15
C ASP A 174 -12.57 11.78 -7.57
N ILE A 175 -12.33 12.96 -8.15
CA ILE A 175 -11.26 13.87 -7.74
C ILE A 175 -11.31 14.17 -6.22
N GLU A 176 -12.50 14.45 -5.69
CA GLU A 176 -12.67 14.72 -4.26
C GLU A 176 -12.33 13.49 -3.42
N GLY A 177 -12.69 12.29 -3.88
CA GLY A 177 -12.36 11.02 -3.25
C GLY A 177 -10.88 10.74 -3.21
N ILE A 178 -10.16 11.01 -4.29
CA ILE A 178 -8.71 10.86 -4.38
C ILE A 178 -8.02 11.79 -3.38
N ILE A 179 -8.42 13.08 -3.35
CA ILE A 179 -7.89 14.07 -2.41
C ILE A 179 -8.13 13.60 -0.96
N HIS A 180 -9.34 13.16 -0.66
CA HIS A 180 -9.72 12.72 0.68
C HIS A 180 -8.91 11.49 1.16
N VAL A 181 -8.73 10.48 0.31
CA VAL A 181 -7.90 9.31 0.65
C VAL A 181 -6.45 9.71 0.90
N ARG A 182 -5.89 10.61 0.09
CA ARG A 182 -4.54 11.15 0.30
C ARG A 182 -4.41 11.87 1.64
N GLU A 183 -5.40 12.69 2.01
CA GLU A 183 -5.43 13.37 3.32
C GLU A 183 -5.45 12.36 4.48
N ILE A 184 -6.25 11.30 4.38
CA ILE A 184 -6.29 10.22 5.37
C ILE A 184 -4.91 9.58 5.51
N ILE A 185 -4.28 9.16 4.42
CA ILE A 185 -2.95 8.56 4.42
C ILE A 185 -1.94 9.50 5.08
N THR A 186 -1.91 10.78 4.66
CA THR A 186 -0.98 11.78 5.18
C THR A 186 -1.18 12.02 6.68
N GLN A 187 -2.43 12.12 7.15
CA GLN A 187 -2.74 12.33 8.57
C GLN A 187 -2.38 11.13 9.43
N MET A 188 -2.62 9.91 8.93
CA MET A 188 -2.27 8.68 9.65
C MET A 188 -0.76 8.47 9.69
N ALA A 189 -0.04 8.75 8.60
CA ALA A 189 1.43 8.69 8.56
C ALA A 189 2.08 9.64 9.57
N LYS A 190 1.55 10.87 9.72
CA LYS A 190 1.99 11.81 10.78
C LYS A 190 1.80 11.28 12.19
N LYS A 191 0.92 10.31 12.40
CA LYS A 191 0.69 9.62 13.68
C LYS A 191 1.54 8.35 13.83
N GLY A 192 2.42 8.07 12.87
CA GLY A 192 3.34 6.93 12.88
C GLY A 192 2.82 5.67 12.17
N VAL A 193 1.67 5.74 11.48
CA VAL A 193 1.21 4.63 10.63
C VAL A 193 2.06 4.58 9.37
N THR A 194 2.51 3.40 9.00
CA THR A 194 3.35 3.15 7.83
C THR A 194 2.48 2.70 6.65
N PHE A 195 2.78 3.19 5.46
CA PHE A 195 2.02 2.85 4.26
C PHE A 195 2.91 2.29 3.14
N LEU A 196 2.43 1.23 2.49
CA LEU A 196 2.91 0.77 1.19
C LEU A 196 1.76 0.92 0.20
N VAL A 197 1.91 1.83 -0.77
CA VAL A 197 0.84 2.22 -1.71
C VAL A 197 1.32 1.98 -3.13
N SER A 198 0.53 1.30 -3.97
CA SER A 198 0.82 1.23 -5.40
C SER A 198 0.02 2.26 -6.19
N SER A 199 0.60 2.75 -7.28
CA SER A 199 -0.11 3.45 -8.35
C SER A 199 0.64 3.31 -9.66
N HIS A 200 -0.10 3.36 -10.76
CA HIS A 200 0.46 3.52 -12.10
C HIS A 200 0.47 5.00 -12.53
N ILE A 201 -0.04 5.91 -11.69
CA ILE A 201 -0.09 7.36 -11.90
C ILE A 201 0.95 8.02 -10.99
N ALA A 202 2.07 8.44 -11.57
CA ALA A 202 3.21 9.02 -10.85
C ALA A 202 2.80 10.24 -10.00
N SER A 203 1.98 11.13 -10.54
CA SER A 203 1.56 12.36 -9.84
C SER A 203 0.69 12.13 -8.58
N GLU A 204 0.09 10.95 -8.41
CA GLU A 204 -0.60 10.58 -7.17
C GLU A 204 0.41 10.22 -6.07
N LEU A 205 1.42 9.41 -6.40
CA LEU A 205 2.48 9.03 -5.47
C LEU A 205 3.35 10.24 -5.08
N GLU A 206 3.69 11.09 -6.04
CA GLU A 206 4.46 12.32 -5.80
C GLU A 206 3.83 13.21 -4.71
N LYS A 207 2.48 13.29 -4.68
CA LYS A 207 1.74 14.10 -3.71
C LYS A 207 1.48 13.43 -2.37
N THR A 208 1.72 12.12 -2.27
CA THR A 208 1.31 11.32 -1.10
C THR A 208 2.49 10.68 -0.39
N CYS A 209 3.51 10.23 -1.14
CA CYS A 209 4.59 9.40 -0.64
C CYS A 209 5.84 10.21 -0.30
N ASN A 210 6.61 9.76 0.69
CA ASN A 210 7.93 10.30 1.01
C ASN A 210 9.07 9.47 0.42
N LYS A 211 8.79 8.24 -0.04
CA LYS A 211 9.72 7.37 -0.74
C LYS A 211 9.04 6.70 -1.92
N VAL A 212 9.82 6.31 -2.92
CA VAL A 212 9.33 5.61 -4.12
C VAL A 212 10.24 4.44 -4.49
N ALA A 213 9.61 3.30 -4.79
CA ALA A 213 10.24 2.15 -5.44
C ALA A 213 9.71 2.05 -6.88
N VAL A 214 10.61 2.05 -7.85
CA VAL A 214 10.25 1.87 -9.27
C VAL A 214 10.33 0.39 -9.60
N ILE A 215 9.20 -0.19 -10.04
CA ILE A 215 9.12 -1.59 -10.48
C ILE A 215 8.73 -1.61 -11.95
N HIS A 216 9.56 -2.28 -12.77
CA HIS A 216 9.34 -2.42 -14.21
C HIS A 216 9.69 -3.83 -14.67
N GLU A 217 8.77 -4.50 -15.40
CA GLU A 217 8.93 -5.88 -15.90
C GLU A 217 9.38 -6.90 -14.84
N GLY A 218 8.85 -6.78 -13.63
CA GLY A 218 9.14 -7.70 -12.53
C GLY A 218 10.41 -7.37 -11.73
N GLU A 219 11.20 -6.39 -12.13
CA GLU A 219 12.42 -5.98 -11.43
C GLU A 219 12.25 -4.63 -10.73
N MET A 220 12.87 -4.48 -9.58
CA MET A 220 12.99 -3.20 -8.91
C MET A 220 14.19 -2.45 -9.49
N LEU A 221 13.93 -1.28 -10.09
CA LEU A 221 14.95 -0.47 -10.75
C LEU A 221 15.59 0.54 -9.81
N SER A 222 14.82 1.10 -8.86
CA SER A 222 15.32 2.05 -7.87
C SER A 222 14.46 2.04 -6.61
N PHE A 223 15.03 2.57 -5.50
CA PHE A 223 14.35 2.89 -4.26
C PHE A 223 14.98 4.15 -3.66
N ASP A 224 14.24 5.24 -3.69
CA ASP A 224 14.75 6.57 -3.34
C ASP A 224 13.74 7.34 -2.48
N THR A 225 14.21 8.36 -1.76
CA THR A 225 13.32 9.35 -1.18
C THR A 225 12.68 10.19 -2.28
N MET A 226 11.48 10.72 -2.04
CA MET A 226 10.83 11.61 -3.01
C MET A 226 11.69 12.86 -3.32
N GLU A 227 12.41 13.35 -2.32
CA GLU A 227 13.34 14.47 -2.49
C GLU A 227 14.49 14.12 -3.45
N GLU A 228 15.09 12.93 -3.32
CA GLU A 228 16.16 12.46 -4.23
C GLU A 228 15.62 12.22 -5.64
N ALA A 229 14.44 11.59 -5.78
CA ALA A 229 13.81 11.35 -7.07
C ALA A 229 13.54 12.66 -7.84
N LEU A 230 13.08 13.69 -7.13
CA LEU A 230 12.76 14.99 -7.73
C LEU A 230 13.96 15.97 -7.84
N LYS A 231 15.11 15.62 -7.28
CA LYS A 231 16.30 16.49 -7.32
C LYS A 231 16.83 16.73 -8.73
N PHE A 232 16.73 15.71 -9.60
CA PHE A 232 17.25 15.75 -10.97
C PHE A 232 16.18 15.56 -12.04
N SER A 233 14.92 15.40 -11.61
CA SER A 233 13.77 15.21 -12.49
C SER A 233 12.65 16.16 -12.07
N PRO A 234 12.06 16.92 -13.01
CA PRO A 234 11.01 17.90 -12.71
C PRO A 234 9.76 17.28 -12.08
N THR A 235 9.47 16.03 -12.44
CA THR A 235 8.30 15.26 -11.95
C THR A 235 8.70 13.81 -11.67
N LEU A 236 7.90 13.10 -10.89
CA LEU A 236 8.08 11.66 -10.66
C LEU A 236 7.89 10.84 -11.95
N GLU A 237 7.11 11.34 -12.91
CA GLU A 237 6.97 10.73 -14.24
C GLU A 237 8.29 10.82 -15.02
N ASP A 238 8.95 11.99 -15.05
CA ASP A 238 10.26 12.17 -15.67
C ASP A 238 11.32 11.29 -15.00
N TYR A 239 11.28 11.19 -13.66
CA TYR A 239 12.17 10.31 -12.90
C TYR A 239 12.00 8.85 -13.35
N PHE A 240 10.75 8.34 -13.40
CA PHE A 240 10.45 7.00 -13.89
C PHE A 240 11.01 6.75 -15.28
N LEU A 241 10.76 7.66 -16.23
CA LEU A 241 11.25 7.55 -17.60
C LEU A 241 12.79 7.53 -17.68
N ASN A 242 13.47 8.36 -16.88
CA ASN A 242 14.92 8.42 -16.83
C ASN A 242 15.53 7.11 -16.28
N ILE A 243 14.99 6.58 -15.17
CA ILE A 243 15.44 5.31 -14.57
C ILE A 243 15.23 4.14 -15.54
N VAL A 244 14.08 4.06 -16.22
CA VAL A 244 13.82 2.99 -17.18
C VAL A 244 14.79 3.07 -18.37
N LYS A 245 15.07 4.29 -18.91
CA LYS A 245 16.05 4.49 -19.99
C LYS A 245 17.46 4.10 -19.57
N GLU A 246 17.88 4.51 -18.36
CA GLU A 246 19.22 4.21 -17.84
C GLU A 246 19.46 2.70 -17.67
N LYS A 247 18.49 2.00 -17.07
CA LYS A 247 18.63 0.58 -16.72
C LYS A 247 18.35 -0.39 -17.86
N ARG A 248 17.51 -0.02 -18.82
CA ARG A 248 17.01 -0.91 -19.90
C ARG A 248 17.24 -0.39 -21.30
N GLY A 249 17.90 0.76 -21.46
CA GLY A 249 18.08 1.43 -22.75
C GLY A 249 16.81 2.16 -23.20
N SER A 250 16.78 2.58 -24.48
CA SER A 250 15.65 3.34 -25.03
C SER A 250 14.35 2.54 -24.89
N LEU A 251 13.30 3.18 -24.37
CA LEU A 251 11.95 2.64 -24.45
C LEU A 251 11.63 2.43 -25.92
N VAL A 252 11.47 1.16 -26.34
CA VAL A 252 10.86 0.84 -27.62
C VAL A 252 9.37 1.12 -27.46
N ILE A 253 8.92 2.25 -28.02
CA ILE A 253 7.50 2.62 -28.07
C ILE A 253 6.79 1.78 -29.11
#